data_c4d02b196969112dfc172f0dc6a4e546
#
_entry.id   c4d02b196969112dfc172f0dc6a4e546
#
_cell.length_a   1.000
_cell.length_b   1.000
_cell.length_c   1.000
_cell.angle_alpha   90.00
_cell.angle_beta   90.00
_cell.angle_gamma   90.00
#
_symmetry.space_group_name_H-M   'P 1'
#
loop_
_entity.id
_entity.type
_entity.pdbx_description
1 polymer ?
#
loop_
_entity_poly.entity_id
_entity_poly.type
_entity_poly.pdbx_seq_one_letter_code
_entity_poly.pdbx_strand_id
1 'polypeptide(L)'
;MIIVGISDIHNDVSRLDAIAQDLCKADAVVISGDITNFGDKAAAAHIIKTLHIYNKTILAVPGNCDLPEVSDYLTAHGINLDQTCRIIGEVAFAGIGGSLPCPGRTPNEISENEFRSHLAAVIGNVPKTMPLVLVTHQPPYGTLADVAGGFRHVGSESIRMFIEKNKPTVCFCGHIHEAQSVDRIDGTTIINPGPLRKGGYAYVEINGTAVTAEVRGM
;
A
#
# COMPACT_ATOMS: atom_id res chain seq x y z
N MET A 1 -9.42 11.65 -9.83
CA MET A 1 -8.43 10.56 -9.98
C MET A 1 -9.00 9.29 -9.40
N ILE A 2 -8.97 8.20 -10.16
CA ILE A 2 -9.39 6.85 -9.70
C ILE A 2 -8.14 6.06 -9.38
N ILE A 3 -8.08 5.46 -8.19
CA ILE A 3 -6.97 4.62 -7.72
C ILE A 3 -7.53 3.26 -7.33
N VAL A 4 -6.94 2.20 -7.86
CA VAL A 4 -7.19 0.83 -7.38
C VAL A 4 -6.02 0.41 -6.49
N GLY A 5 -6.35 0.01 -5.26
CA GLY A 5 -5.38 -0.49 -4.29
C GLY A 5 -5.51 -2.01 -4.11
N ILE A 6 -4.40 -2.71 -4.22
CA ILE A 6 -4.31 -4.15 -3.94
C ILE A 6 -3.20 -4.41 -2.93
N SER A 7 -3.30 -5.48 -2.18
CA SER A 7 -2.31 -5.87 -1.17
C SER A 7 -2.20 -7.39 -1.05
N ASP A 8 -1.10 -7.85 -0.47
CA ASP A 8 -0.95 -9.24 -0.05
C ASP A 8 -1.26 -10.23 -1.19
N ILE A 9 -0.59 -9.99 -2.34
CA ILE A 9 -0.74 -10.79 -3.56
C ILE A 9 -0.15 -12.19 -3.37
N HIS A 10 1.01 -12.29 -2.68
CA HIS A 10 1.67 -13.56 -2.36
C HIS A 10 1.76 -14.53 -3.54
N ASN A 11 2.20 -14.04 -4.70
CA ASN A 11 2.30 -14.79 -5.98
C ASN A 11 0.96 -15.22 -6.60
N ASP A 12 -0.19 -14.93 -6.00
CA ASP A 12 -1.50 -15.33 -6.52
C ASP A 12 -2.17 -14.21 -7.31
N VAL A 13 -2.09 -14.28 -8.62
CA VAL A 13 -2.69 -13.31 -9.56
C VAL A 13 -4.05 -13.78 -10.12
N SER A 14 -4.57 -14.91 -9.63
CA SER A 14 -5.78 -15.55 -10.19
C SER A 14 -7.05 -14.69 -10.13
N ARG A 15 -7.05 -13.67 -9.27
CA ARG A 15 -8.20 -12.77 -9.11
C ARG A 15 -8.15 -11.50 -9.97
N LEU A 16 -7.04 -11.24 -10.68
CA LEU A 16 -6.89 -10.01 -11.47
C LEU A 16 -7.92 -9.88 -12.60
N ASP A 17 -8.27 -10.99 -13.27
CA ASP A 17 -9.29 -10.98 -14.32
C ASP A 17 -10.66 -10.53 -13.78
N ALA A 18 -11.01 -10.92 -12.55
CA ALA A 18 -12.29 -10.57 -11.94
C ALA A 18 -12.41 -9.06 -11.65
N ILE A 19 -11.30 -8.36 -11.48
CA ILE A 19 -11.25 -6.91 -11.21
C ILE A 19 -10.70 -6.10 -12.40
N ALA A 20 -10.52 -6.74 -13.56
CA ALA A 20 -9.91 -6.17 -14.75
C ALA A 20 -10.56 -4.83 -15.18
N GLN A 21 -11.88 -4.73 -15.08
CA GLN A 21 -12.60 -3.53 -15.49
C GLN A 21 -12.18 -2.29 -14.66
N ASP A 22 -12.03 -2.45 -13.34
CA ASP A 22 -11.63 -1.35 -12.46
C ASP A 22 -10.14 -1.07 -12.60
N LEU A 23 -9.30 -2.10 -12.77
CA LEU A 23 -7.87 -1.92 -13.06
C LEU A 23 -7.64 -1.12 -14.35
N CYS A 24 -8.40 -1.42 -15.42
CA CYS A 24 -8.27 -0.72 -16.70
C CYS A 24 -8.76 0.74 -16.63
N LYS A 25 -9.72 1.05 -15.76
CA LYS A 25 -10.28 2.40 -15.59
C LYS A 25 -9.46 3.27 -14.66
N ALA A 26 -8.64 2.66 -13.79
CA ALA A 26 -7.86 3.40 -12.81
C ALA A 26 -6.78 4.28 -13.47
N ASP A 27 -6.61 5.49 -12.96
CA ASP A 27 -5.49 6.38 -13.30
C ASP A 27 -4.17 5.83 -12.75
N ALA A 28 -4.23 5.11 -11.63
CA ALA A 28 -3.10 4.43 -11.01
C ALA A 28 -3.54 3.17 -10.25
N VAL A 29 -2.67 2.16 -10.23
CA VAL A 29 -2.77 0.99 -9.35
C VAL A 29 -1.69 1.11 -8.28
N VAL A 30 -2.06 0.98 -7.01
CA VAL A 30 -1.11 0.94 -5.89
C VAL A 30 -1.07 -0.46 -5.29
N ILE A 31 0.14 -0.92 -4.93
CA ILE A 31 0.35 -2.22 -4.27
C ILE A 31 0.94 -1.94 -2.88
N SER A 32 0.18 -2.30 -1.85
CA SER A 32 0.57 -2.08 -0.44
C SER A 32 1.38 -3.24 0.14
N GLY A 33 2.31 -3.81 -0.63
CA GLY A 33 3.26 -4.81 -0.16
C GLY A 33 2.81 -6.26 -0.30
N ASP A 34 3.70 -7.15 0.12
CA ASP A 34 3.59 -8.61 0.00
C ASP A 34 3.20 -9.05 -1.42
N ILE A 35 3.97 -8.50 -2.37
CA ILE A 35 3.84 -8.82 -3.81
C ILE A 35 4.14 -10.29 -3.99
N THR A 36 5.22 -10.76 -3.37
CA THR A 36 5.65 -12.15 -3.43
C THR A 36 5.44 -12.87 -2.10
N ASN A 37 5.56 -14.19 -2.11
CA ASN A 37 5.64 -15.03 -0.92
C ASN A 37 7.07 -15.56 -0.82
N PHE A 38 7.97 -14.74 -0.27
CA PHE A 38 9.42 -15.01 -0.20
C PHE A 38 10.04 -15.30 -1.58
N GLY A 39 9.47 -14.70 -2.63
CA GLY A 39 9.92 -14.89 -4.00
C GLY A 39 11.02 -13.90 -4.38
N ASP A 40 11.70 -14.26 -5.46
CA ASP A 40 12.80 -13.50 -6.03
C ASP A 40 12.33 -12.45 -7.07
N LYS A 41 13.30 -11.83 -7.74
CA LYS A 41 13.08 -10.90 -8.85
C LYS A 41 12.19 -11.48 -9.98
N ALA A 42 12.29 -12.79 -10.27
CA ALA A 42 11.50 -13.40 -11.35
C ALA A 42 10.03 -13.52 -10.95
N ALA A 43 9.74 -13.84 -9.69
CA ALA A 43 8.39 -13.86 -9.14
C ALA A 43 7.75 -12.46 -9.21
N ALA A 44 8.46 -11.43 -8.75
CA ALA A 44 7.99 -10.04 -8.86
C ALA A 44 7.73 -9.62 -10.30
N ALA A 45 8.65 -9.98 -11.22
CA ALA A 45 8.51 -9.68 -12.64
C ALA A 45 7.26 -10.30 -13.26
N HIS A 46 6.94 -11.55 -12.89
CA HIS A 46 5.72 -12.21 -13.36
C HIS A 46 4.46 -11.46 -12.95
N ILE A 47 4.35 -11.11 -11.66
CA ILE A 47 3.20 -10.41 -11.09
C ILE A 47 3.01 -9.03 -11.74
N ILE A 48 4.08 -8.23 -11.79
CA ILE A 48 4.04 -6.88 -12.35
C ILE A 48 3.72 -6.92 -13.86
N LYS A 49 4.28 -7.87 -14.62
CA LYS A 49 3.95 -8.03 -16.04
C LYS A 49 2.48 -8.40 -16.24
N THR A 50 1.92 -9.24 -15.38
CA THR A 50 0.50 -9.60 -15.44
C THR A 50 -0.38 -8.37 -15.14
N LEU A 51 -0.06 -7.57 -14.12
CA LEU A 51 -0.76 -6.33 -13.83
C LEU A 51 -0.66 -5.31 -14.96
N HIS A 52 0.49 -5.23 -15.64
CA HIS A 52 0.70 -4.35 -16.79
C HIS A 52 -0.18 -4.66 -18.00
N ILE A 53 -0.85 -5.81 -18.04
CA ILE A 53 -1.87 -6.11 -19.06
C ILE A 53 -3.06 -5.18 -18.89
N TYR A 54 -3.41 -4.84 -17.64
CA TYR A 54 -4.59 -4.05 -17.29
C TYR A 54 -4.27 -2.55 -17.09
N ASN A 55 -3.14 -2.23 -16.43
CA ASN A 55 -2.77 -0.84 -16.16
C ASN A 55 -1.26 -0.63 -16.27
N LYS A 56 -0.86 0.50 -16.90
CA LYS A 56 0.56 0.83 -17.09
C LYS A 56 1.12 1.69 -15.95
N THR A 57 0.26 2.31 -15.15
CA THR A 57 0.65 3.19 -14.04
C THR A 57 0.55 2.38 -12.74
N ILE A 58 1.63 1.74 -12.35
CA ILE A 58 1.71 0.94 -11.12
C ILE A 58 2.72 1.57 -10.19
N LEU A 59 2.35 1.72 -8.92
CA LEU A 59 3.23 2.11 -7.82
C LEU A 59 3.15 1.05 -6.72
N ALA A 60 4.27 0.69 -6.13
CA ALA A 60 4.31 -0.38 -5.13
C ALA A 60 5.30 -0.08 -4.02
N VAL A 61 4.99 -0.51 -2.81
CA VAL A 61 5.96 -0.71 -1.74
C VAL A 61 6.20 -2.21 -1.55
N PRO A 62 7.39 -2.67 -1.15
CA PRO A 62 7.58 -4.05 -0.74
C PRO A 62 6.88 -4.31 0.61
N GLY A 63 6.35 -5.51 0.82
CA GLY A 63 5.87 -5.96 2.12
C GLY A 63 6.97 -6.64 2.93
N ASN A 64 6.60 -7.22 4.06
CA ASN A 64 7.57 -7.93 4.91
C ASN A 64 8.03 -9.28 4.34
N CYS A 65 7.21 -9.92 3.50
CA CYS A 65 7.58 -11.17 2.83
C CYS A 65 8.42 -10.95 1.57
N ASP A 66 8.56 -9.71 1.09
CA ASP A 66 9.30 -9.42 -0.13
C ASP A 66 10.80 -9.36 0.15
N LEU A 67 11.58 -10.15 -0.61
CA LEU A 67 13.03 -10.14 -0.55
C LEU A 67 13.61 -8.84 -1.13
N PRO A 68 14.85 -8.45 -0.79
CA PRO A 68 15.49 -7.24 -1.33
C PRO A 68 15.48 -7.17 -2.87
N GLU A 69 15.61 -8.30 -3.55
CA GLU A 69 15.56 -8.41 -5.02
C GLU A 69 14.22 -7.96 -5.62
N VAL A 70 13.12 -8.03 -4.85
CA VAL A 70 11.82 -7.49 -5.26
C VAL A 70 11.89 -5.97 -5.29
N SER A 71 12.43 -5.34 -4.25
CA SER A 71 12.63 -3.88 -4.17
C SER A 71 13.53 -3.39 -5.29
N ASP A 72 14.64 -4.12 -5.57
CA ASP A 72 15.54 -3.82 -6.70
C ASP A 72 14.81 -3.86 -8.04
N TYR A 73 13.96 -4.88 -8.24
CA TYR A 73 13.14 -5.00 -9.46
C TYR A 73 12.19 -3.83 -9.61
N LEU A 74 11.45 -3.47 -8.55
CA LEU A 74 10.52 -2.34 -8.57
C LEU A 74 11.24 -1.03 -8.88
N THR A 75 12.43 -0.83 -8.29
CA THR A 75 13.27 0.36 -8.53
C THR A 75 13.74 0.44 -9.97
N ALA A 76 14.26 -0.65 -10.51
CA ALA A 76 14.75 -0.72 -11.90
C ALA A 76 13.65 -0.45 -12.95
N HIS A 77 12.38 -0.65 -12.59
CA HIS A 77 11.23 -0.43 -13.47
C HIS A 77 10.44 0.85 -13.15
N GLY A 78 10.93 1.70 -12.25
CA GLY A 78 10.28 2.97 -11.88
C GLY A 78 8.96 2.81 -11.11
N ILE A 79 8.72 1.64 -10.51
CA ILE A 79 7.50 1.27 -9.80
C ILE A 79 7.63 1.48 -8.30
N ASN A 80 8.87 1.40 -7.77
CA ASN A 80 9.14 1.47 -6.33
C ASN A 80 8.71 2.82 -5.76
N LEU A 81 7.87 2.76 -4.73
CA LEU A 81 7.42 3.91 -3.96
C LEU A 81 8.06 3.95 -2.57
N ASP A 82 8.74 2.86 -2.15
CA ASP A 82 9.37 2.80 -0.84
C ASP A 82 10.40 3.91 -0.65
N GLN A 83 10.23 4.69 0.42
CA GLN A 83 11.05 5.84 0.79
C GLN A 83 11.18 6.90 -0.33
N THR A 84 10.22 6.94 -1.26
CA THR A 84 10.20 7.91 -2.35
C THR A 84 8.87 8.64 -2.46
N CYS A 85 8.87 9.71 -3.27
CA CYS A 85 7.65 10.42 -3.67
C CYS A 85 7.54 10.43 -5.20
N ARG A 86 6.33 10.19 -5.71
CA ARG A 86 5.98 10.27 -7.13
C ARG A 86 4.75 11.16 -7.31
N ILE A 87 4.70 11.88 -8.41
CA ILE A 87 3.55 12.71 -8.77
C ILE A 87 2.88 12.11 -10.00
N ILE A 88 1.58 11.85 -9.90
CA ILE A 88 0.74 11.43 -11.02
C ILE A 88 -0.42 12.44 -11.11
N GLY A 89 -0.48 13.17 -12.21
CA GLY A 89 -1.42 14.28 -12.36
C GLY A 89 -1.23 15.33 -11.26
N GLU A 90 -2.28 15.57 -10.48
CA GLU A 90 -2.26 16.55 -9.38
C GLU A 90 -2.17 15.91 -7.99
N VAL A 91 -1.78 14.63 -7.90
CA VAL A 91 -1.70 13.86 -6.65
C VAL A 91 -0.28 13.39 -6.42
N ALA A 92 0.22 13.62 -5.20
CA ALA A 92 1.49 13.08 -4.73
C ALA A 92 1.28 11.72 -4.08
N PHE A 93 2.14 10.77 -4.40
CA PHE A 93 2.19 9.44 -3.80
C PHE A 93 3.50 9.30 -3.05
N ALA A 94 3.43 8.87 -1.80
CA ALA A 94 4.59 8.56 -0.98
C ALA A 94 4.41 7.19 -0.32
N GLY A 95 5.48 6.45 -0.11
CA GLY A 95 5.36 5.11 0.41
C GLY A 95 6.45 4.68 1.36
N ILE A 96 6.13 3.69 2.20
CA ILE A 96 7.07 2.99 3.09
C ILE A 96 6.71 1.51 3.11
N GLY A 97 7.66 0.67 2.75
CA GLY A 97 7.53 -0.78 2.78
C GLY A 97 7.86 -1.40 4.14
N GLY A 98 7.82 -2.73 4.17
CA GLY A 98 8.12 -3.53 5.35
C GLY A 98 7.04 -3.52 6.44
N SER A 99 7.31 -4.26 7.51
CA SER A 99 6.45 -4.31 8.69
C SER A 99 7.25 -4.16 9.99
N LEU A 100 6.55 -3.96 11.10
CA LEU A 100 7.13 -4.17 12.43
C LEU A 100 7.50 -5.66 12.62
N PRO A 101 8.41 -5.97 13.55
CA PRO A 101 8.76 -7.36 13.83
C PRO A 101 7.52 -8.20 14.13
N CYS A 102 7.35 -9.29 13.40
CA CYS A 102 6.24 -10.19 13.51
C CYS A 102 6.71 -11.61 13.92
N PRO A 103 5.82 -12.50 14.42
CA PRO A 103 6.22 -13.81 14.96
C PRO A 103 7.00 -14.69 13.97
N GLY A 104 6.82 -14.47 12.66
CA GLY A 104 7.45 -15.28 11.60
C GLY A 104 8.91 -14.93 11.29
N ARG A 105 9.42 -13.79 11.76
CA ARG A 105 10.74 -13.24 11.37
C ARG A 105 10.90 -13.20 9.86
N THR A 106 10.25 -12.23 9.26
CA THR A 106 10.22 -12.05 7.81
C THR A 106 11.40 -11.20 7.31
N PRO A 107 11.75 -11.26 6.01
CA PRO A 107 12.94 -10.61 5.46
C PRO A 107 13.00 -9.10 5.61
N ASN A 108 11.84 -8.43 5.54
CA ASN A 108 11.77 -6.97 5.48
C ASN A 108 11.01 -6.40 6.70
N GLU A 109 11.57 -6.63 7.89
CA GLU A 109 11.07 -6.05 9.15
C GLU A 109 11.89 -4.84 9.55
N ILE A 110 11.23 -3.76 9.96
CA ILE A 110 11.85 -2.51 10.42
C ILE A 110 11.23 -2.05 11.75
N SER A 111 12.01 -1.31 12.53
CA SER A 111 11.58 -0.79 13.82
C SER A 111 10.72 0.47 13.68
N GLU A 112 10.02 0.85 14.76
CA GLU A 112 9.29 2.13 14.84
C GLU A 112 10.20 3.33 14.57
N ASN A 113 11.46 3.28 15.01
CA ASN A 113 12.41 4.37 14.77
C ASN A 113 12.79 4.48 13.28
N GLU A 114 12.92 3.36 12.59
CA GLU A 114 13.16 3.34 11.15
C GLU A 114 11.93 3.85 10.40
N PHE A 115 10.70 3.41 10.74
CA PHE A 115 9.47 4.00 10.19
C PHE A 115 9.45 5.51 10.34
N ARG A 116 9.73 6.02 11.55
CA ARG A 116 9.77 7.46 11.81
C ARG A 116 10.78 8.19 10.94
N SER A 117 11.99 7.63 10.82
CA SER A 117 13.08 8.25 10.04
C SER A 117 12.77 8.27 8.55
N HIS A 118 12.26 7.16 7.99
CA HIS A 118 11.92 7.04 6.58
C HIS A 118 10.74 7.96 6.21
N LEU A 119 9.69 8.01 7.04
CA LEU A 119 8.55 8.90 6.86
C LEU A 119 8.95 10.38 6.92
N ALA A 120 9.87 10.74 7.83
CA ALA A 120 10.40 12.10 7.93
C ALA A 120 11.22 12.49 6.70
N ALA A 121 11.97 11.55 6.11
CA ALA A 121 12.73 11.79 4.89
C ALA A 121 11.81 11.96 3.68
N VAL A 122 10.81 11.09 3.52
CA VAL A 122 9.94 11.10 2.33
C VAL A 122 9.05 12.33 2.27
N ILE A 123 8.53 12.82 3.42
CA ILE A 123 7.63 13.99 3.45
C ILE A 123 8.30 15.27 2.96
N GLY A 124 9.62 15.38 3.12
CA GLY A 124 10.41 16.50 2.60
C GLY A 124 10.33 16.67 1.08
N ASN A 125 10.01 15.62 0.37
CA ASN A 125 9.89 15.60 -1.09
C ASN A 125 8.44 15.77 -1.59
N VAL A 126 7.46 15.84 -0.68
CA VAL A 126 6.04 15.97 -1.03
C VAL A 126 5.67 17.45 -1.18
N PRO A 127 5.13 17.89 -2.32
CA PRO A 127 4.63 19.26 -2.48
C PRO A 127 3.47 19.54 -1.52
N LYS A 128 3.58 20.59 -0.70
CA LYS A 128 2.61 20.91 0.37
C LYS A 128 1.19 21.24 -0.13
N THR A 129 1.05 21.59 -1.39
CA THR A 129 -0.21 22.01 -2.00
C THR A 129 -0.96 20.89 -2.69
N MET A 130 -0.36 19.70 -2.79
CA MET A 130 -0.96 18.55 -3.46
C MET A 130 -1.64 17.61 -2.46
N PRO A 131 -2.77 16.98 -2.82
CA PRO A 131 -3.28 15.83 -2.11
C PRO A 131 -2.20 14.75 -2.01
N LEU A 132 -2.02 14.17 -0.82
CA LEU A 132 -1.05 13.11 -0.59
C LEU A 132 -1.77 11.77 -0.44
N VAL A 133 -1.37 10.79 -1.23
CA VAL A 133 -1.67 9.37 -1.04
C VAL A 133 -0.46 8.71 -0.39
N LEU A 134 -0.66 8.21 0.82
CA LEU A 134 0.34 7.41 1.53
C LEU A 134 0.10 5.93 1.22
N VAL A 135 1.15 5.19 0.91
CA VAL A 135 1.09 3.74 0.69
C VAL A 135 2.06 3.08 1.66
N THR A 136 1.55 2.28 2.58
CA THR A 136 2.37 1.53 3.53
C THR A 136 2.01 0.06 3.46
N HIS A 137 2.93 -0.85 3.82
CA HIS A 137 2.52 -2.23 4.05
C HIS A 137 1.96 -2.37 5.46
N GLN A 138 2.72 -1.94 6.48
CA GLN A 138 2.26 -1.90 7.87
C GLN A 138 1.09 -0.93 8.04
N PRO A 139 -0.04 -1.32 8.68
CA PRO A 139 -1.13 -0.40 8.97
C PRO A 139 -0.79 0.57 10.12
N PRO A 140 -1.46 1.74 10.20
CA PRO A 140 -1.34 2.64 11.34
C PRO A 140 -2.01 2.04 12.59
N TYR A 141 -1.40 2.24 13.77
CA TYR A 141 -1.89 1.74 15.04
C TYR A 141 -3.28 2.31 15.41
N GLY A 142 -4.10 1.46 16.03
CA GLY A 142 -5.38 1.86 16.63
C GLY A 142 -6.47 2.17 15.59
N THR A 143 -6.51 1.43 14.49
CA THR A 143 -7.53 1.50 13.45
C THR A 143 -8.20 0.14 13.25
N LEU A 144 -9.27 0.08 12.45
CA LEU A 144 -9.85 -1.19 12.04
C LEU A 144 -8.88 -2.00 11.16
N ALA A 145 -7.94 -1.33 10.48
CA ALA A 145 -7.00 -1.93 9.55
C ALA A 145 -5.85 -2.71 10.23
N ASP A 146 -5.64 -2.55 11.54
CA ASP A 146 -4.54 -3.18 12.28
C ASP A 146 -4.98 -4.19 13.34
N VAL A 147 -6.24 -4.64 13.31
CA VAL A 147 -6.78 -5.57 14.29
C VAL A 147 -6.43 -7.01 13.93
N ALA A 148 -5.51 -7.61 14.67
CA ALA A 148 -5.14 -9.02 14.55
C ALA A 148 -5.88 -9.89 15.59
N GLY A 149 -6.28 -11.10 15.19
CA GLY A 149 -6.99 -12.04 16.06
C GLY A 149 -8.32 -11.51 16.61
N GLY A 150 -8.89 -10.50 15.95
CA GLY A 150 -10.19 -9.92 16.29
C GLY A 150 -10.20 -8.89 17.44
N PHE A 151 -9.07 -8.68 18.14
CA PHE A 151 -9.07 -7.77 19.31
C PHE A 151 -7.73 -7.05 19.58
N ARG A 152 -6.65 -7.39 18.90
CA ARG A 152 -5.33 -6.83 19.20
C ARG A 152 -4.89 -5.87 18.09
N HIS A 153 -4.59 -4.63 18.46
CA HIS A 153 -3.93 -3.69 17.58
C HIS A 153 -2.44 -4.00 17.45
N VAL A 154 -1.96 -4.11 16.21
CA VAL A 154 -0.56 -4.44 15.89
C VAL A 154 0.06 -3.47 14.88
N GLY A 155 -0.60 -2.36 14.62
CA GLY A 155 -0.15 -1.31 13.72
C GLY A 155 1.03 -0.50 14.26
N SER A 156 1.59 0.37 13.41
CA SER A 156 2.69 1.25 13.75
C SER A 156 2.20 2.58 14.34
N GLU A 157 2.71 2.92 15.52
CA GLU A 157 2.50 4.25 16.14
C GLU A 157 3.17 5.35 15.32
N SER A 158 4.32 5.09 14.72
CA SER A 158 5.03 6.05 13.88
C SER A 158 4.25 6.42 12.62
N ILE A 159 3.60 5.44 11.99
CA ILE A 159 2.70 5.69 10.85
C ILE A 159 1.48 6.48 11.30
N ARG A 160 0.86 6.12 12.42
CA ARG A 160 -0.26 6.88 12.99
C ARG A 160 0.09 8.33 13.24
N MET A 161 1.18 8.58 13.97
CA MET A 161 1.66 9.94 14.27
C MET A 161 1.97 10.75 13.00
N PHE A 162 2.53 10.09 11.97
CA PHE A 162 2.76 10.72 10.69
C PHE A 162 1.44 11.16 10.02
N ILE A 163 0.42 10.30 10.03
CA ILE A 163 -0.90 10.60 9.46
C ILE A 163 -1.56 11.77 10.21
N GLU A 164 -1.57 11.75 11.53
CA GLU A 164 -2.14 12.83 12.36
C GLU A 164 -1.47 14.19 12.09
N LYS A 165 -0.16 14.18 11.91
CA LYS A 165 0.64 15.40 11.64
C LYS A 165 0.49 15.92 10.23
N ASN A 166 0.56 15.03 9.22
CA ASN A 166 0.71 15.43 7.81
C ASN A 166 -0.59 15.32 7.01
N LYS A 167 -1.61 14.65 7.57
CA LYS A 167 -2.98 14.53 7.05
C LYS A 167 -3.03 14.14 5.57
N PRO A 168 -2.42 12.99 5.18
CA PRO A 168 -2.60 12.50 3.83
C PRO A 168 -4.08 12.31 3.53
N THR A 169 -4.45 12.46 2.27
CA THR A 169 -5.85 12.29 1.82
C THR A 169 -6.33 10.85 2.00
N VAL A 170 -5.45 9.90 1.67
CA VAL A 170 -5.69 8.45 1.79
C VAL A 170 -4.41 7.77 2.26
N CYS A 171 -4.56 6.72 3.09
CA CYS A 171 -3.50 5.77 3.41
C CYS A 171 -3.96 4.37 3.00
N PHE A 172 -3.29 3.78 2.00
CA PHE A 172 -3.43 2.37 1.67
C PHE A 172 -2.47 1.56 2.53
N CYS A 173 -2.94 0.46 3.10
CA CYS A 173 -2.11 -0.47 3.86
C CYS A 173 -2.54 -1.93 3.58
N GLY A 174 -1.85 -2.91 4.18
CA GLY A 174 -2.12 -4.34 4.06
C GLY A 174 -1.70 -5.10 5.30
N HIS A 175 -0.93 -6.20 5.15
CA HIS A 175 -0.29 -6.99 6.18
C HIS A 175 -1.25 -7.77 7.08
N ILE A 176 -2.28 -7.16 7.64
CA ILE A 176 -3.25 -7.84 8.52
C ILE A 176 -4.41 -8.35 7.68
N HIS A 177 -4.32 -9.59 7.23
CA HIS A 177 -5.21 -10.20 6.24
C HIS A 177 -6.68 -10.28 6.67
N GLU A 178 -6.94 -10.34 7.97
CA GLU A 178 -8.29 -10.37 8.55
C GLU A 178 -8.87 -8.99 8.83
N ALA A 179 -8.05 -7.93 8.73
CA ALA A 179 -8.41 -6.56 9.04
C ALA A 179 -8.85 -5.75 7.81
N GLN A 180 -9.46 -6.41 6.82
CA GLN A 180 -10.05 -5.75 5.66
C GLN A 180 -11.06 -4.69 6.12
N SER A 181 -10.82 -3.42 5.79
CA SER A 181 -11.61 -2.31 6.31
C SER A 181 -11.39 -1.00 5.58
N VAL A 182 -12.34 -0.09 5.77
CA VAL A 182 -12.17 1.35 5.57
C VAL A 182 -12.39 2.02 6.93
N ASP A 183 -11.44 2.84 7.34
CA ASP A 183 -11.47 3.58 8.61
C ASP A 183 -10.97 5.01 8.41
N ARG A 184 -10.89 5.81 9.48
CA ARG A 184 -10.42 7.20 9.43
C ARG A 184 -9.54 7.56 10.62
N ILE A 185 -8.49 8.32 10.33
CA ILE A 185 -7.74 9.08 11.33
C ILE A 185 -7.92 10.56 10.96
N ASP A 186 -8.64 11.32 11.78
CA ASP A 186 -9.04 12.71 11.46
C ASP A 186 -9.69 12.78 10.05
N GLY A 187 -9.09 13.53 9.14
CA GLY A 187 -9.54 13.65 7.75
C GLY A 187 -8.98 12.60 6.78
N THR A 188 -8.02 11.78 7.22
CA THR A 188 -7.38 10.77 6.37
C THR A 188 -8.21 9.49 6.30
N THR A 189 -8.51 9.02 5.10
CA THR A 189 -9.12 7.70 4.90
C THR A 189 -8.05 6.62 4.95
N ILE A 190 -8.23 5.63 5.83
CA ILE A 190 -7.35 4.46 5.95
C ILE A 190 -8.04 3.28 5.29
N ILE A 191 -7.34 2.56 4.42
CA ILE A 191 -7.94 1.44 3.71
C ILE A 191 -6.99 0.24 3.65
N ASN A 192 -7.45 -0.88 4.19
CA ASN A 192 -6.84 -2.19 4.05
C ASN A 192 -7.77 -3.04 3.15
N PRO A 193 -7.38 -3.34 1.91
CA PRO A 193 -8.22 -4.12 1.01
C PRO A 193 -8.30 -5.60 1.38
N GLY A 194 -7.46 -6.07 2.31
CA GLY A 194 -7.23 -7.49 2.53
C GLY A 194 -6.45 -8.15 1.39
N PRO A 195 -6.15 -9.44 1.50
CA PRO A 195 -5.32 -10.13 0.52
C PRO A 195 -6.07 -10.37 -0.81
N LEU A 196 -5.38 -10.06 -1.93
CA LEU A 196 -5.94 -10.20 -3.28
C LEU A 196 -6.50 -11.59 -3.58
N ARG A 197 -5.89 -12.66 -3.04
CA ARG A 197 -6.38 -14.04 -3.20
C ARG A 197 -7.80 -14.27 -2.69
N LYS A 198 -8.27 -13.44 -1.74
CA LYS A 198 -9.66 -13.44 -1.27
C LYS A 198 -10.58 -12.56 -2.12
N GLY A 199 -10.04 -11.91 -3.15
CA GLY A 199 -10.77 -11.05 -4.07
C GLY A 199 -10.89 -9.60 -3.63
N GLY A 200 -10.39 -9.23 -2.45
CA GLY A 200 -10.47 -7.86 -1.93
C GLY A 200 -9.56 -6.89 -2.70
N TYR A 201 -10.08 -5.72 -3.01
CA TYR A 201 -9.33 -4.58 -3.52
C TYR A 201 -9.99 -3.27 -3.09
N ALA A 202 -9.20 -2.21 -2.99
CA ALA A 202 -9.69 -0.88 -2.70
C ALA A 202 -10.01 -0.14 -4.00
N TYR A 203 -11.14 0.56 -4.03
CA TYR A 203 -11.50 1.49 -5.09
C TYR A 203 -11.65 2.88 -4.48
N VAL A 204 -10.83 3.81 -4.93
CA VAL A 204 -10.78 5.17 -4.37
C VAL A 204 -10.92 6.20 -5.48
N GLU A 205 -11.80 7.16 -5.27
CA GLU A 205 -11.92 8.34 -6.12
C GLU A 205 -11.53 9.59 -5.34
N ILE A 206 -10.61 10.37 -5.90
CA ILE A 206 -10.19 11.66 -5.36
C ILE A 206 -10.64 12.76 -6.32
N ASN A 207 -11.53 13.64 -5.87
CA ASN A 207 -12.07 14.79 -6.61
C ASN A 207 -11.81 16.07 -5.80
N GLY A 208 -10.69 16.73 -6.08
CA GLY A 208 -10.22 17.84 -5.25
C GLY A 208 -9.92 17.36 -3.82
N THR A 209 -10.67 17.85 -2.84
CA THR A 209 -10.57 17.45 -1.43
C THR A 209 -11.53 16.31 -1.04
N ALA A 210 -12.48 15.99 -1.91
CA ALA A 210 -13.46 14.93 -1.64
C ALA A 210 -12.86 13.55 -1.97
N VAL A 211 -13.05 12.60 -1.05
CA VAL A 211 -12.60 11.21 -1.20
C VAL A 211 -13.79 10.28 -1.02
N THR A 212 -13.99 9.42 -2.00
CA THR A 212 -14.84 8.23 -1.86
C THR A 212 -13.93 7.01 -1.87
N ALA A 213 -14.06 6.15 -0.88
CA ALA A 213 -13.24 4.96 -0.75
C ALA A 213 -14.08 3.78 -0.30
N GLU A 214 -13.93 2.66 -0.95
CA GLU A 214 -14.60 1.41 -0.61
C GLU A 214 -13.69 0.21 -0.85
N VAL A 215 -13.90 -0.84 -0.08
CA VAL A 215 -13.35 -2.16 -0.39
C VAL A 215 -14.38 -2.90 -1.23
N ARG A 216 -13.97 -3.37 -2.39
CA ARG A 216 -14.76 -4.14 -3.34
C ARG A 216 -14.26 -5.58 -3.41
N GLY A 217 -15.08 -6.42 -3.99
CA GLY A 217 -14.78 -7.83 -4.28
C GLY A 217 -14.95 -8.73 -3.06
N MET A 218 -15.58 -9.83 -3.29
CA MET A 218 -15.40 -11.14 -2.63
C MET A 218 -15.96 -12.22 -3.52
#